data_d04b4586ad4c70bafa02e7979c6adbb1
#
_entry.id   d04b4586ad4c70bafa02e7979c6adbb1
#
_cell.length_a   1.000
_cell.length_b   1.000
_cell.length_c   1.000
_cell.angle_alpha   90.00
_cell.angle_beta   90.00
_cell.angle_gamma   90.00
#
_symmetry.space_group_name_H-M   'P 1'
#
loop_
_entity.id
_entity.type
_entity.pdbx_description
1 polymer ?
#
loop_
_entity_poly.entity_id
_entity_poly.type
_entity_poly.pdbx_seq_one_letter_code
_entity_poly.pdbx_strand_id
1 'polypeptide(L)'
;LPMKIFYILLTFCILSTIAHKNILATESAGDDVLSSDIISEFPNGFRISTDINSNDNISSIAINLKIGQRNRGVYQYMCAYTNESYDKWNCNPLISDKQIKSELFWRTNTREKYIPPGTNIRYSFQIKTASGNTLDTSQKNFIYHDNRFEWKKVSNDQITIWYHGPVKSRADKLLLAGNQTLATMQPLLNITLEQPITTTMYNNVKEMLDALPPKSSTISRELITEGQAFIDDGT
;
A
#
# COMPACT_ATOMS: atom_id res chain seq x y z
N LEU A 1 31.23 -53.02 34.85
CA LEU A 1 30.67 -52.49 33.60
C LEU A 1 29.75 -51.34 33.94
N PRO A 2 30.01 -50.10 33.51
CA PRO A 2 29.04 -49.02 33.71
C PRO A 2 28.16 -48.87 32.48
N MET A 3 26.87 -48.81 32.74
CA MET A 3 25.77 -48.59 31.83
C MET A 3 25.76 -47.12 31.38
N LYS A 4 25.94 -46.87 30.08
CA LYS A 4 25.84 -45.53 29.50
C LYS A 4 24.35 -45.18 29.30
N ILE A 5 23.90 -44.16 30.01
CA ILE A 5 22.55 -43.57 29.82
C ILE A 5 22.64 -42.62 28.63
N PHE A 6 21.87 -42.95 27.58
CA PHE A 6 21.70 -42.09 26.39
C PHE A 6 20.58 -41.07 26.67
N TYR A 7 20.96 -39.83 26.84
CA TYR A 7 19.97 -38.71 26.84
C TYR A 7 19.58 -38.37 25.42
N ILE A 8 18.37 -38.70 25.05
CA ILE A 8 17.73 -38.22 23.83
C ILE A 8 17.21 -36.82 24.13
N LEU A 9 17.89 -35.81 23.63
CA LEU A 9 17.39 -34.41 23.62
C LEU A 9 16.33 -34.28 22.50
N LEU A 10 15.08 -34.32 22.92
CA LEU A 10 13.95 -34.01 22.03
C LEU A 10 13.90 -32.50 21.80
N THR A 11 14.49 -32.04 20.71
CA THR A 11 14.42 -30.64 20.30
C THR A 11 13.02 -30.38 19.73
N PHE A 12 12.17 -29.75 20.54
CA PHE A 12 10.84 -29.28 20.11
C PHE A 12 11.03 -28.05 19.22
N CYS A 13 11.03 -28.24 17.90
CA CYS A 13 10.92 -27.13 16.94
C CYS A 13 9.50 -26.53 17.04
N ILE A 14 9.38 -25.47 17.81
CA ILE A 14 8.18 -24.64 17.77
C ILE A 14 8.25 -23.87 16.45
N LEU A 15 7.54 -24.35 15.43
CA LEU A 15 7.17 -23.54 14.26
C LEU A 15 6.25 -22.42 14.76
N SER A 16 6.82 -21.27 15.04
CA SER A 16 6.03 -20.04 15.18
C SER A 16 5.56 -19.62 13.78
N THR A 17 4.35 -20.04 13.42
CA THR A 17 3.61 -19.41 12.32
C THR A 17 3.38 -17.96 12.74
N ILE A 18 4.17 -17.05 12.18
CA ILE A 18 3.92 -15.62 12.25
C ILE A 18 2.70 -15.38 11.36
N ALA A 19 1.51 -15.50 11.94
CA ALA A 19 0.31 -14.97 11.35
C ALA A 19 0.53 -13.46 11.21
N HIS A 20 0.60 -12.97 9.98
CA HIS A 20 0.56 -11.53 9.71
C HIS A 20 -0.79 -11.04 10.22
N LYS A 21 -0.79 -10.52 11.44
CA LYS A 21 -1.94 -9.90 12.04
C LYS A 21 -2.11 -8.57 11.30
N ASN A 22 -3.04 -8.53 10.34
CA ASN A 22 -3.50 -7.26 9.78
C ASN A 22 -3.91 -6.38 10.96
N ILE A 23 -3.17 -5.30 11.18
CA ILE A 23 -3.49 -4.34 12.24
C ILE A 23 -4.65 -3.53 11.70
N LEU A 24 -5.87 -3.93 12.05
CA LEU A 24 -7.05 -3.11 11.84
C LEU A 24 -6.85 -1.80 12.61
N ALA A 25 -6.66 -0.72 11.87
CA ALA A 25 -6.60 0.59 12.47
C ALA A 25 -8.01 1.00 12.86
N THR A 26 -8.27 1.09 14.17
CA THR A 26 -9.55 1.54 14.72
C THR A 26 -9.43 2.99 15.12
N GLU A 27 -10.37 3.83 14.68
CA GLU A 27 -10.50 5.22 15.04
C GLU A 27 -11.88 5.46 15.65
N SER A 28 -11.94 6.21 16.74
CA SER A 28 -13.17 6.59 17.41
C SER A 28 -13.28 8.11 17.44
N ALA A 29 -14.39 8.62 16.97
CA ALA A 29 -14.76 10.04 17.09
C ALA A 29 -16.08 10.10 17.85
N GLY A 30 -16.00 10.37 19.14
CA GLY A 30 -17.16 10.27 20.04
C GLY A 30 -17.58 8.81 20.22
N ASP A 31 -18.87 8.52 19.97
CA ASP A 31 -19.43 7.16 20.07
C ASP A 31 -19.35 6.35 18.75
N ASP A 32 -18.84 6.97 17.67
CA ASP A 32 -18.71 6.30 16.38
C ASP A 32 -17.36 5.58 16.25
N VAL A 33 -17.39 4.33 15.79
CA VAL A 33 -16.21 3.48 15.62
C VAL A 33 -16.02 3.15 14.15
N LEU A 34 -14.84 3.49 13.61
CA LEU A 34 -14.40 3.10 12.28
C LEU A 34 -13.22 2.13 12.38
N SER A 35 -13.37 0.93 11.87
CA SER A 35 -12.24 0.06 11.53
C SER A 35 -12.03 0.07 10.02
N SER A 36 -10.78 0.06 9.58
CA SER A 36 -10.46 0.05 8.15
C SER A 36 -9.22 -0.77 7.87
N ASP A 37 -9.24 -1.47 6.73
CA ASP A 37 -8.12 -2.25 6.21
C ASP A 37 -7.87 -1.93 4.74
N ILE A 38 -6.60 -1.91 4.32
CA ILE A 38 -6.21 -1.77 2.92
C ILE A 38 -5.23 -2.88 2.57
N ILE A 39 -5.58 -3.65 1.54
CA ILE A 39 -4.79 -4.79 1.08
C ILE A 39 -4.34 -4.55 -0.36
N SER A 40 -3.04 -4.72 -0.62
CA SER A 40 -2.51 -4.74 -1.99
C SER A 40 -2.94 -6.03 -2.69
N GLU A 41 -3.53 -5.89 -3.87
CA GLU A 41 -3.82 -6.97 -4.82
C GLU A 41 -3.02 -6.74 -6.13
N PHE A 42 -1.75 -6.34 -5.97
CA PHE A 42 -0.86 -6.06 -7.09
C PHE A 42 -0.78 -7.25 -8.07
N PRO A 43 -0.77 -7.05 -9.38
CA PRO A 43 -0.77 -5.76 -10.11
C PRO A 43 -2.18 -5.19 -10.37
N ASN A 44 -3.23 -5.86 -9.91
CA ASN A 44 -4.61 -5.53 -10.29
C ASN A 44 -5.14 -4.27 -9.59
N GLY A 45 -4.66 -4.00 -8.38
CA GLY A 45 -5.11 -2.88 -7.59
C GLY A 45 -4.88 -3.05 -6.10
N PHE A 46 -5.66 -2.33 -5.33
CA PHE A 46 -5.77 -2.50 -3.89
C PHE A 46 -7.22 -2.40 -3.46
N ARG A 47 -7.54 -3.14 -2.42
CA ARG A 47 -8.87 -3.21 -1.82
C ARG A 47 -8.87 -2.46 -0.51
N ILE A 48 -9.87 -1.63 -0.34
CA ILE A 48 -10.13 -0.86 0.87
C ILE A 48 -11.44 -1.38 1.45
N SER A 49 -11.43 -1.77 2.71
CA SER A 49 -12.64 -2.17 3.43
C SER A 49 -12.78 -1.36 4.72
N THR A 50 -14.02 -1.08 5.09
CA THR A 50 -14.35 -0.41 6.36
C THR A 50 -15.49 -1.13 7.04
N ASP A 51 -15.49 -1.10 8.38
CA ASP A 51 -16.62 -1.49 9.22
C ASP A 51 -16.89 -0.32 10.17
N ILE A 52 -18.09 0.26 10.05
CA ILE A 52 -18.47 1.47 10.77
C ILE A 52 -19.66 1.13 11.66
N ASN A 53 -19.56 1.51 12.92
CA ASN A 53 -20.67 1.48 13.87
C ASN A 53 -20.91 2.90 14.38
N SER A 54 -22.11 3.41 14.20
CA SER A 54 -22.50 4.79 14.51
C SER A 54 -23.79 4.84 15.33
N ASN A 55 -23.93 5.88 16.13
CA ASN A 55 -25.16 6.15 16.85
C ASN A 55 -26.27 6.69 15.96
N ASP A 56 -25.93 7.22 14.80
CA ASP A 56 -26.86 7.73 13.79
C ASP A 56 -26.78 6.91 12.50
N ASN A 57 -27.84 6.94 11.69
CA ASN A 57 -27.84 6.29 10.40
C ASN A 57 -26.82 6.91 9.45
N ILE A 58 -25.98 6.10 8.84
CA ILE A 58 -24.97 6.54 7.87
C ILE A 58 -25.63 6.71 6.51
N SER A 59 -25.44 7.86 5.89
CA SER A 59 -25.99 8.18 4.56
C SER A 59 -24.98 7.99 3.44
N SER A 60 -23.69 8.20 3.70
CA SER A 60 -22.64 7.95 2.70
C SER A 60 -21.26 7.80 3.34
N ILE A 61 -20.41 7.03 2.67
CA ILE A 61 -19.00 6.87 3.00
C ILE A 61 -18.19 7.20 1.76
N ALA A 62 -17.21 8.07 1.90
CA ALA A 62 -16.27 8.39 0.84
C ALA A 62 -14.85 8.29 1.34
N ILE A 63 -13.92 7.98 0.43
CA ILE A 63 -12.50 8.00 0.69
C ILE A 63 -11.83 9.12 -0.09
N ASN A 64 -10.93 9.83 0.57
CA ASN A 64 -9.99 10.75 -0.05
C ASN A 64 -8.66 10.03 -0.21
N LEU A 65 -8.17 9.88 -1.43
CA LEU A 65 -6.89 9.25 -1.77
C LEU A 65 -5.93 10.29 -2.33
N LYS A 66 -4.71 10.32 -1.80
CA LYS A 66 -3.59 11.06 -2.40
C LYS A 66 -2.47 10.08 -2.73
N ILE A 67 -2.25 9.85 -4.02
CA ILE A 67 -1.33 8.85 -4.56
C ILE A 67 0.02 9.50 -4.80
N GLY A 68 1.06 9.02 -4.14
CA GLY A 68 2.43 9.50 -4.29
C GLY A 68 2.54 11.00 -4.08
N GLN A 69 3.20 11.68 -5.00
CA GLN A 69 3.42 13.13 -5.01
C GLN A 69 2.41 13.89 -5.90
N ARG A 70 1.39 13.21 -6.43
CA ARG A 70 0.38 13.84 -7.28
C ARG A 70 -0.26 15.02 -6.57
N ASN A 71 -0.40 16.15 -7.25
CA ASN A 71 -0.95 17.39 -6.66
C ASN A 71 -2.42 17.29 -6.31
N ARG A 72 -3.16 16.41 -6.99
CA ARG A 72 -4.61 16.24 -6.80
C ARG A 72 -4.92 14.95 -6.07
N GLY A 73 -5.72 15.07 -5.01
CA GLY A 73 -6.38 13.93 -4.38
C GLY A 73 -7.58 13.47 -5.21
N VAL A 74 -7.99 12.24 -4.97
CA VAL A 74 -9.19 11.65 -5.55
C VAL A 74 -10.20 11.43 -4.43
N TYR A 75 -11.41 11.91 -4.64
CA TYR A 75 -12.55 11.67 -3.77
C TYR A 75 -13.45 10.62 -4.44
N GLN A 76 -13.69 9.51 -3.75
CA GLN A 76 -14.47 8.40 -4.27
C GLN A 76 -15.45 7.87 -3.24
N TYR A 77 -16.72 7.72 -3.62
CA TYR A 77 -17.70 7.02 -2.78
C TYR A 77 -17.39 5.53 -2.72
N MET A 78 -17.57 4.97 -1.53
CA MET A 78 -17.42 3.54 -1.29
C MET A 78 -18.77 2.83 -1.43
N CYS A 79 -18.71 1.56 -1.83
CA CYS A 79 -19.89 0.71 -1.87
C CYS A 79 -20.22 0.25 -0.46
N ALA A 80 -21.37 0.62 0.05
CA ALA A 80 -21.84 0.18 1.35
C ALA A 80 -22.73 -1.07 1.21
N TYR A 81 -22.61 -1.99 2.16
CA TYR A 81 -23.44 -3.19 2.24
C TYR A 81 -23.77 -3.53 3.69
N THR A 82 -24.96 -4.05 3.92
CA THR A 82 -25.35 -4.67 5.18
C THR A 82 -25.07 -6.16 5.09
N ASN A 83 -25.08 -6.87 6.22
CA ASN A 83 -24.68 -8.28 6.32
C ASN A 83 -25.44 -9.26 5.41
N GLU A 84 -26.50 -8.84 4.74
CA GLU A 84 -27.41 -9.72 4.02
C GLU A 84 -27.35 -9.68 2.49
N SER A 85 -26.77 -8.63 1.88
CA SER A 85 -26.67 -8.59 0.42
C SER A 85 -25.50 -7.72 -0.07
N TYR A 86 -24.43 -8.37 -0.44
CA TYR A 86 -23.34 -7.76 -1.19
C TYR A 86 -23.54 -8.00 -2.68
N ASP A 87 -24.02 -6.98 -3.40
CA ASP A 87 -23.95 -6.99 -4.85
C ASP A 87 -22.77 -6.13 -5.30
N LYS A 88 -21.70 -6.80 -5.70
CA LYS A 88 -20.44 -6.21 -6.14
C LYS A 88 -20.59 -5.24 -7.33
N TRP A 89 -21.69 -5.32 -8.04
CA TRP A 89 -21.99 -4.58 -9.27
C TRP A 89 -23.02 -3.46 -9.08
N ASN A 90 -23.83 -3.55 -8.04
CA ASN A 90 -24.85 -2.57 -7.68
C ASN A 90 -24.49 -1.84 -6.39
N CYS A 91 -23.43 -1.03 -6.45
CA CYS A 91 -23.10 -0.13 -5.38
C CYS A 91 -24.25 0.84 -5.13
N ASN A 92 -24.99 0.64 -4.05
CA ASN A 92 -25.92 1.65 -3.58
C ASN A 92 -25.22 2.51 -2.51
N PRO A 93 -24.82 3.76 -2.82
CA PRO A 93 -24.20 4.64 -1.83
C PRO A 93 -25.19 5.15 -0.77
N LEU A 94 -26.48 4.81 -0.86
CA LEU A 94 -27.55 5.35 -0.04
C LEU A 94 -28.15 4.28 0.90
N ILE A 95 -27.31 3.55 1.62
CA ILE A 95 -27.80 2.66 2.68
C ILE A 95 -27.90 3.48 3.97
N SER A 96 -29.10 3.54 4.55
CA SER A 96 -29.34 4.19 5.84
C SER A 96 -29.35 3.12 6.94
N ASP A 97 -28.20 2.90 7.59
CA ASP A 97 -28.06 1.98 8.71
C ASP A 97 -27.00 2.52 9.70
N LYS A 98 -27.04 2.05 10.92
CA LYS A 98 -26.07 2.40 11.98
C LYS A 98 -24.81 1.55 11.92
N GLN A 99 -24.90 0.34 11.38
CA GLN A 99 -23.76 -0.55 11.18
C GLN A 99 -23.61 -0.85 9.69
N ILE A 100 -22.54 -0.36 9.10
CA ILE A 100 -22.28 -0.48 7.66
C ILE A 100 -20.88 -1.00 7.43
N LYS A 101 -20.78 -2.03 6.57
CA LYS A 101 -19.54 -2.41 5.91
C LYS A 101 -19.48 -1.76 4.55
N SER A 102 -18.34 -1.28 4.16
CA SER A 102 -18.15 -0.75 2.82
C SER A 102 -16.84 -1.20 2.21
N GLU A 103 -16.81 -1.25 0.89
CA GLU A 103 -15.65 -1.70 0.14
C GLU A 103 -15.44 -0.85 -1.10
N LEU A 104 -14.19 -0.68 -1.47
CA LEU A 104 -13.75 -0.08 -2.71
C LEU A 104 -12.58 -0.88 -3.26
N PHE A 105 -12.67 -1.31 -4.53
CA PHE A 105 -11.53 -1.82 -5.26
C PHE A 105 -10.96 -0.74 -6.18
N TRP A 106 -9.73 -0.30 -5.89
CA TRP A 106 -9.02 0.67 -6.72
C TRP A 106 -8.17 -0.07 -7.73
N ARG A 107 -8.58 0.00 -8.99
CA ARG A 107 -7.91 -0.69 -10.09
C ARG A 107 -6.67 0.04 -10.55
N THR A 108 -5.54 -0.68 -10.73
CA THR A 108 -4.25 -0.12 -11.17
C THR A 108 -3.65 -0.81 -12.39
N ASN A 109 -4.30 -1.84 -12.93
CA ASN A 109 -3.77 -2.66 -14.03
C ASN A 109 -4.06 -2.11 -15.43
N THR A 110 -4.30 -0.82 -15.58
CA THR A 110 -4.40 -0.16 -16.88
C THR A 110 -3.30 0.90 -16.99
N ARG A 111 -2.92 1.25 -18.23
CA ARG A 111 -1.87 2.22 -18.47
C ARG A 111 -2.12 3.57 -17.79
N GLU A 112 -3.37 4.03 -17.82
CA GLU A 112 -3.79 5.33 -17.28
C GLU A 112 -3.92 5.35 -15.76
N LYS A 113 -4.10 4.16 -15.15
CA LYS A 113 -4.33 4.00 -13.71
C LYS A 113 -3.17 3.31 -13.00
N TYR A 114 -2.09 3.03 -13.72
CA TYR A 114 -0.95 2.35 -13.14
C TYR A 114 -0.39 3.16 -11.97
N ILE A 115 -0.10 2.43 -10.89
CA ILE A 115 0.59 2.94 -9.71
C ILE A 115 1.81 2.03 -9.50
N PRO A 116 3.03 2.56 -9.48
CA PRO A 116 4.23 1.75 -9.27
C PRO A 116 4.28 1.17 -7.86
N PRO A 117 4.84 -0.04 -7.69
CA PRO A 117 5.05 -0.62 -6.37
C PRO A 117 6.04 0.23 -5.54
N GLY A 118 5.76 0.35 -4.25
CA GLY A 118 6.49 1.23 -3.34
C GLY A 118 5.87 2.63 -3.19
N THR A 119 4.85 2.96 -3.98
CA THR A 119 4.15 4.24 -3.87
C THR A 119 3.44 4.37 -2.52
N ASN A 120 3.66 5.50 -1.85
CA ASN A 120 2.92 5.87 -0.65
C ASN A 120 1.56 6.47 -1.03
N ILE A 121 0.50 5.87 -0.52
CA ILE A 121 -0.88 6.33 -0.68
C ILE A 121 -1.35 6.86 0.67
N ARG A 122 -1.69 8.14 0.70
CA ARG A 122 -2.32 8.79 1.86
C ARG A 122 -3.81 8.75 1.69
N TYR A 123 -4.53 8.42 2.75
CA TYR A 123 -5.98 8.31 2.68
C TYR A 123 -6.66 8.76 3.97
N SER A 124 -7.89 9.22 3.84
CA SER A 124 -8.81 9.51 4.93
C SER A 124 -10.24 9.20 4.48
N PHE A 125 -11.12 8.98 5.43
CA PHE A 125 -12.54 8.76 5.14
C PHE A 125 -13.35 9.99 5.51
N GLN A 126 -14.42 10.20 4.77
CA GLN A 126 -15.49 11.11 5.10
C GLN A 126 -16.79 10.31 5.22
N ILE A 127 -17.40 10.35 6.39
CA ILE A 127 -18.64 9.66 6.72
C ILE A 127 -19.71 10.71 6.92
N LYS A 128 -20.83 10.58 6.24
CA LYS A 128 -22.00 11.45 6.44
C LYS A 128 -23.14 10.67 7.05
N THR A 129 -23.81 11.26 8.02
CA THR A 129 -24.99 10.69 8.66
C THR A 129 -26.28 11.25 8.10
N ALA A 130 -27.40 10.59 8.37
CA ALA A 130 -28.73 11.02 7.95
C ALA A 130 -29.17 12.33 8.61
N SER A 131 -28.67 12.63 9.82
CA SER A 131 -28.90 13.92 10.50
C SER A 131 -28.12 15.08 9.88
N GLY A 132 -27.22 14.80 8.92
CA GLY A 132 -26.40 15.81 8.24
C GLY A 132 -25.02 16.06 8.86
N ASN A 133 -24.66 15.34 9.91
CA ASN A 133 -23.31 15.41 10.48
C ASN A 133 -22.29 14.80 9.51
N THR A 134 -21.07 15.34 9.55
CA THR A 134 -19.94 14.83 8.77
C THR A 134 -18.79 14.54 9.73
N LEU A 135 -18.26 13.32 9.63
CA LEU A 135 -17.06 12.88 10.33
C LEU A 135 -15.95 12.71 9.29
N ASP A 136 -14.86 13.45 9.44
CA ASP A 136 -13.63 13.28 8.67
C ASP A 136 -12.58 12.60 9.56
N THR A 137 -12.03 11.48 9.10
CA THR A 137 -11.01 10.75 9.86
C THR A 137 -9.62 11.36 9.68
N SER A 138 -8.71 11.03 10.59
CA SER A 138 -7.30 11.37 10.43
C SER A 138 -6.71 10.75 9.16
N GLN A 139 -5.68 11.38 8.60
CA GLN A 139 -4.97 10.87 7.43
C GLN A 139 -4.08 9.69 7.83
N LYS A 140 -4.18 8.60 7.09
CA LYS A 140 -3.38 7.37 7.22
C LYS A 140 -2.52 7.16 5.98
N ASN A 141 -1.53 6.27 6.10
CA ASN A 141 -0.61 5.92 5.02
C ASN A 141 -0.71 4.42 4.71
N PHE A 142 -0.65 4.10 3.43
CA PHE A 142 -0.56 2.76 2.91
C PHE A 142 0.52 2.72 1.83
N ILE A 143 1.43 1.74 1.90
CA ILE A 143 2.42 1.54 0.84
C ILE A 143 1.90 0.46 -0.11
N TYR A 144 1.66 0.86 -1.36
CA TYR A 144 1.22 -0.07 -2.39
C TYR A 144 2.40 -0.91 -2.87
N HIS A 145 2.45 -2.16 -2.45
CA HIS A 145 3.53 -3.09 -2.77
C HIS A 145 3.06 -4.21 -3.70
N ASP A 146 4.05 -4.76 -4.44
CA ASP A 146 3.92 -6.03 -5.13
C ASP A 146 3.89 -7.17 -4.10
N ASN A 147 2.71 -7.71 -3.85
CA ASN A 147 2.47 -8.71 -2.81
C ASN A 147 2.98 -10.12 -3.15
N ARG A 148 3.64 -10.29 -4.30
CA ARG A 148 4.39 -11.52 -4.62
C ARG A 148 5.63 -11.69 -3.75
N PHE A 149 6.11 -10.63 -3.10
CA PHE A 149 7.36 -10.59 -2.34
C PHE A 149 7.18 -10.00 -0.95
N GLU A 150 8.01 -10.46 -0.01
CA GLU A 150 8.15 -9.85 1.30
C GLU A 150 9.16 -8.69 1.22
N TRP A 151 8.67 -7.45 1.30
CA TRP A 151 9.48 -6.25 1.17
C TRP A 151 10.12 -5.83 2.48
N LYS A 152 11.38 -5.42 2.37
CA LYS A 152 12.19 -4.78 3.43
C LYS A 152 12.69 -3.45 2.91
N LYS A 153 13.09 -2.56 3.81
CA LYS A 153 13.63 -1.26 3.40
C LYS A 153 14.95 -0.93 4.07
N VAL A 154 15.76 -0.15 3.35
CA VAL A 154 16.82 0.70 3.89
C VAL A 154 16.52 2.13 3.48
N SER A 155 16.74 3.10 4.37
CA SER A 155 16.37 4.49 4.09
C SER A 155 17.18 5.47 4.91
N ASN A 156 17.21 6.69 4.44
CA ASN A 156 17.55 7.91 5.17
C ASN A 156 16.48 8.98 4.92
N ASP A 157 16.77 10.24 5.23
CA ASP A 157 15.83 11.35 5.10
C ASP A 157 15.47 11.68 3.63
N GLN A 158 16.33 11.33 2.68
CA GLN A 158 16.19 11.70 1.28
C GLN A 158 15.84 10.54 0.34
N ILE A 159 16.15 9.29 0.73
CA ILE A 159 15.99 8.11 -0.13
C ILE A 159 15.44 6.95 0.68
N THR A 160 14.48 6.25 0.11
CA THR A 160 13.99 4.95 0.59
C THR A 160 14.17 3.91 -0.51
N ILE A 161 14.86 2.81 -0.20
CA ILE A 161 15.04 1.66 -1.08
C ILE A 161 14.25 0.48 -0.53
N TRP A 162 13.22 0.05 -1.25
CA TRP A 162 12.53 -1.20 -0.98
C TRP A 162 13.22 -2.34 -1.71
N TYR A 163 13.44 -3.45 -1.04
CA TYR A 163 14.06 -4.66 -1.60
C TYR A 163 13.43 -5.92 -1.00
N HIS A 164 13.58 -7.06 -1.66
CA HIS A 164 13.14 -8.36 -1.16
C HIS A 164 14.26 -9.41 -1.24
N GLY A 165 14.13 -10.48 -0.45
CA GLY A 165 15.13 -11.55 -0.39
C GLY A 165 16.44 -11.16 0.34
N PRO A 166 17.52 -11.94 0.19
CA PRO A 166 18.76 -11.79 0.97
C PRO A 166 19.74 -10.77 0.33
N VAL A 167 19.26 -9.68 -0.24
CA VAL A 167 20.06 -8.71 -1.02
C VAL A 167 20.27 -7.37 -0.32
N LYS A 168 20.17 -7.33 1.00
CA LYS A 168 20.34 -6.08 1.79
C LYS A 168 21.61 -5.31 1.42
N SER A 169 22.74 -6.00 1.21
CA SER A 169 24.01 -5.36 0.85
C SER A 169 23.94 -4.61 -0.49
N ARG A 170 23.12 -5.08 -1.46
CA ARG A 170 22.88 -4.34 -2.72
C ARG A 170 22.04 -3.09 -2.45
N ALA A 171 21.02 -3.20 -1.61
CA ALA A 171 20.18 -2.06 -1.24
C ALA A 171 21.00 -0.99 -0.48
N ASP A 172 21.86 -1.39 0.44
CA ASP A 172 22.77 -0.46 1.14
C ASP A 172 23.71 0.27 0.17
N LYS A 173 24.29 -0.47 -0.81
CA LYS A 173 25.15 0.15 -1.84
C LYS A 173 24.38 1.12 -2.73
N LEU A 174 23.15 0.78 -3.11
CA LEU A 174 22.28 1.66 -3.90
C LEU A 174 21.93 2.92 -3.12
N LEU A 175 21.60 2.79 -1.83
CA LEU A 175 21.36 3.95 -0.96
C LEU A 175 22.59 4.87 -0.88
N LEU A 176 23.77 4.30 -0.70
CA LEU A 176 25.02 5.07 -0.66
C LEU A 176 25.27 5.81 -1.99
N ALA A 177 25.14 5.11 -3.12
CA ALA A 177 25.32 5.70 -4.44
C ALA A 177 24.30 6.81 -4.72
N GLY A 178 23.04 6.60 -4.34
CA GLY A 178 22.00 7.61 -4.45
C GLY A 178 22.31 8.87 -3.65
N ASN A 179 22.78 8.72 -2.41
CA ASN A 179 23.19 9.85 -1.57
C ASN A 179 24.35 10.65 -2.18
N GLN A 180 25.35 9.95 -2.71
CA GLN A 180 26.47 10.60 -3.39
C GLN A 180 26.01 11.37 -4.62
N THR A 181 25.11 10.78 -5.41
CA THR A 181 24.52 11.44 -6.57
C THR A 181 23.75 12.69 -6.18
N LEU A 182 22.87 12.61 -5.17
CA LEU A 182 22.10 13.76 -4.69
C LEU A 182 23.01 14.87 -4.15
N ALA A 183 24.02 14.52 -3.34
CA ALA A 183 24.98 15.49 -2.82
C ALA A 183 25.72 16.27 -3.92
N THR A 184 25.93 15.64 -5.08
CA THR A 184 26.55 16.27 -6.23
C THR A 184 25.55 17.07 -7.07
N MET A 185 24.37 16.50 -7.31
CA MET A 185 23.42 17.08 -8.28
C MET A 185 22.57 18.22 -7.70
N GLN A 186 22.20 18.16 -6.43
CA GLN A 186 21.38 19.20 -5.81
C GLN A 186 22.01 20.59 -5.88
N PRO A 187 23.31 20.79 -5.56
CA PRO A 187 23.95 22.09 -5.71
C PRO A 187 24.08 22.54 -7.19
N LEU A 188 24.36 21.58 -8.09
CA LEU A 188 24.51 21.90 -9.52
C LEU A 188 23.20 22.37 -10.16
N LEU A 189 22.09 21.77 -9.75
CA LEU A 189 20.76 22.05 -10.28
C LEU A 189 20.00 23.12 -9.46
N ASN A 190 20.60 23.57 -8.36
CA ASN A 190 19.95 24.46 -7.39
C ASN A 190 18.56 23.99 -6.96
N ILE A 191 18.44 22.70 -6.65
CA ILE A 191 17.19 22.06 -6.23
C ILE A 191 17.29 21.52 -4.80
N THR A 192 16.15 21.49 -4.12
CA THR A 192 15.97 20.81 -2.84
C THR A 192 14.84 19.80 -2.99
N LEU A 193 15.04 18.57 -2.49
CA LEU A 193 13.98 17.58 -2.49
C LEU A 193 12.92 17.97 -1.44
N GLU A 194 11.69 18.14 -1.88
CA GLU A 194 10.55 18.37 -0.99
C GLU A 194 10.09 17.09 -0.29
N GLN A 195 10.34 15.93 -0.92
CA GLN A 195 9.97 14.61 -0.40
C GLN A 195 11.07 13.60 -0.75
N PRO A 196 11.20 12.52 0.05
CA PRO A 196 12.15 11.45 -0.24
C PRO A 196 11.85 10.76 -1.57
N ILE A 197 12.91 10.39 -2.28
CA ILE A 197 12.83 9.54 -3.47
C ILE A 197 12.63 8.09 -3.00
N THR A 198 11.65 7.42 -3.55
CA THR A 198 11.42 5.99 -3.29
C THR A 198 11.90 5.15 -4.48
N THR A 199 12.59 4.06 -4.21
CA THR A 199 13.03 3.10 -5.22
C THR A 199 12.61 1.69 -4.81
N THR A 200 11.99 0.95 -5.72
CA THR A 200 11.68 -0.47 -5.56
C THR A 200 12.66 -1.31 -6.37
N MET A 201 13.50 -2.07 -5.68
CA MET A 201 14.57 -2.87 -6.27
C MET A 201 14.13 -4.32 -6.42
N TYR A 202 13.96 -4.76 -7.65
CA TYR A 202 13.75 -6.17 -8.01
C TYR A 202 15.07 -6.91 -8.16
N ASN A 203 15.07 -8.23 -7.99
CA ASN A 203 16.29 -9.03 -8.06
C ASN A 203 16.73 -9.32 -9.49
N ASN A 204 15.82 -9.28 -10.43
CA ASN A 204 16.10 -9.52 -11.85
C ASN A 204 15.10 -8.77 -12.76
N VAL A 205 15.47 -8.69 -14.04
CA VAL A 205 14.70 -7.99 -15.07
C VAL A 205 13.29 -8.57 -15.24
N LYS A 206 13.14 -9.89 -15.12
CA LYS A 206 11.82 -10.53 -15.28
C LYS A 206 10.84 -10.08 -14.21
N GLU A 207 11.24 -10.10 -12.94
CA GLU A 207 10.41 -9.65 -11.83
C GLU A 207 9.98 -8.18 -12.02
N MET A 208 10.92 -7.31 -12.45
CA MET A 208 10.65 -5.92 -12.71
C MET A 208 9.68 -5.74 -13.88
N LEU A 209 9.89 -6.44 -15.00
CA LEU A 209 9.02 -6.34 -16.18
C LEU A 209 7.60 -6.82 -15.88
N ASP A 210 7.45 -7.87 -15.06
CA ASP A 210 6.15 -8.37 -14.62
C ASP A 210 5.40 -7.34 -13.72
N ALA A 211 6.15 -6.42 -13.12
CA ALA A 211 5.60 -5.36 -12.27
C ALA A 211 5.29 -4.06 -13.03
N LEU A 212 5.83 -3.86 -14.22
CA LEU A 212 5.60 -2.67 -15.02
C LEU A 212 4.25 -2.72 -15.76
N PRO A 213 3.69 -1.55 -16.13
CA PRO A 213 2.45 -1.53 -16.90
C PRO A 213 2.63 -2.23 -18.25
N PRO A 214 1.57 -2.84 -18.80
CA PRO A 214 1.62 -3.48 -20.09
C PRO A 214 2.14 -2.54 -21.18
N LYS A 215 3.19 -2.95 -21.88
CA LYS A 215 3.76 -2.24 -23.03
C LYS A 215 3.21 -2.80 -24.33
N SER A 216 3.22 -1.99 -25.40
CA SER A 216 2.93 -2.51 -26.72
C SER A 216 3.95 -3.59 -27.12
N SER A 217 3.52 -4.57 -27.91
CA SER A 217 4.37 -5.68 -28.35
C SER A 217 5.61 -5.23 -29.15
N THR A 218 5.56 -4.08 -29.80
CA THR A 218 6.67 -3.48 -30.55
C THR A 218 7.73 -2.94 -29.60
N ILE A 219 7.33 -2.15 -28.59
CA ILE A 219 8.24 -1.58 -27.60
C ILE A 219 8.91 -2.67 -26.75
N SER A 220 8.17 -3.73 -26.42
CA SER A 220 8.71 -4.84 -25.60
C SER A 220 9.81 -5.64 -26.32
N ARG A 221 9.90 -5.61 -27.64
CA ARG A 221 10.92 -6.32 -28.41
C ARG A 221 12.23 -5.57 -28.59
N GLU A 222 12.18 -4.25 -28.54
CA GLU A 222 13.31 -3.40 -28.94
C GLU A 222 14.06 -2.72 -27.78
N LEU A 223 13.47 -2.68 -26.60
CA LEU A 223 14.05 -1.98 -25.46
C LEU A 223 14.39 -2.90 -24.28
N ILE A 224 15.67 -2.94 -23.95
CA ILE A 224 16.12 -3.47 -22.65
C ILE A 224 15.81 -2.38 -21.62
N THR A 225 14.88 -2.68 -20.70
CA THR A 225 14.54 -1.79 -19.61
C THR A 225 15.24 -2.28 -18.35
N GLU A 226 16.18 -1.49 -17.83
CA GLU A 226 16.91 -1.79 -16.57
C GLU A 226 16.29 -1.08 -15.36
N GLY A 227 15.47 -0.08 -15.61
CA GLY A 227 14.74 0.68 -14.60
C GLY A 227 13.72 1.61 -15.24
N GLN A 228 12.77 2.08 -14.47
CA GLN A 228 11.79 3.09 -14.88
C GLN A 228 11.49 4.05 -13.73
N ALA A 229 11.44 5.34 -14.02
CA ALA A 229 11.08 6.38 -13.08
C ALA A 229 9.62 6.84 -13.30
N PHE A 230 8.93 7.08 -12.19
CA PHE A 230 7.56 7.59 -12.16
C PHE A 230 7.52 8.85 -11.30
N ILE A 231 7.82 9.99 -11.92
CA ILE A 231 8.06 11.28 -11.24
C ILE A 231 6.84 11.70 -10.41
N ASP A 232 5.64 11.58 -10.96
CA ASP A 232 4.39 11.99 -10.29
C ASP A 232 4.04 11.11 -9.07
N ASP A 233 4.60 9.92 -8.98
CA ASP A 233 4.36 8.97 -7.90
C ASP A 233 5.52 8.94 -6.89
N GLY A 234 6.64 9.65 -7.17
CA GLY A 234 7.82 9.73 -6.31
C GLY A 234 8.65 8.44 -6.26
N THR A 235 8.55 7.61 -7.31
CA THR A 235 9.25 6.32 -7.43
C THR A 235 10.01 6.19 -8.76
#